data_4c8921959cdc1724f3e8797280e1be32
#
_entry.id   4c8921959cdc1724f3e8797280e1be32
#
_cell.length_a   1.000
_cell.length_b   1.000
_cell.length_c   1.000
_cell.angle_alpha   90.00
_cell.angle_beta   90.00
_cell.angle_gamma   90.00
#
_symmetry.space_group_name_H-M   'P 1'
#
loop_
_entity.id
_entity.type
_entity.pdbx_description
1 polymer ?
#
loop_
_entity_poly.entity_id
_entity_poly.type
_entity_poly.pdbx_seq_one_letter_code
_entity_poly.pdbx_strand_id
1 'polypeptide(L)'
;EVFYCGAFPAEVQATPTLVDGKDYSAPWPFESISNAPIDFRDTSSVVCANCHATMNHVAPLFANFDADGMWSNSIQVETPLAPTPVTTELGHWLPAGQNTAWRFGVEVADLPALGQAIAADPMVAECLVARMWNFALSKEDIVNDRATVPYEVIDPFVYEFEKTYDLKDTLRKIMRSEDFVSF
;
A
#
# COMPACT_ATOMS: atom_id res chain seq x y z
N GLU A 1 2.75 -2.75 2.58
CA GLU A 1 3.08 -3.66 3.68
C GLU A 1 3.33 -2.89 4.98
N VAL A 2 4.21 -1.87 4.98
CA VAL A 2 4.66 -1.17 6.19
C VAL A 2 3.50 -0.65 7.05
N PHE A 3 2.51 -0.01 6.44
CA PHE A 3 1.37 0.60 7.15
C PHE A 3 0.16 -0.33 7.28
N TYR A 4 0.11 -1.43 6.53
CA TYR A 4 -0.99 -2.38 6.57
C TYR A 4 -0.75 -3.54 7.54
N CYS A 5 0.48 -3.77 7.98
CA CYS A 5 0.91 -5.00 8.65
C CYS A 5 0.44 -6.26 7.92
N GLY A 6 0.43 -6.22 6.61
CA GLY A 6 0.05 -7.34 5.76
C GLY A 6 0.94 -7.39 4.53
N ALA A 7 1.35 -8.56 4.09
CA ALA A 7 2.05 -8.77 2.84
C ALA A 7 1.07 -9.16 1.74
N PHE A 8 1.41 -8.79 0.51
CA PHE A 8 0.74 -9.36 -0.66
C PHE A 8 1.30 -10.75 -0.93
N PRO A 9 0.46 -11.71 -1.35
CA PRO A 9 0.92 -13.07 -1.66
C PRO A 9 2.02 -13.03 -2.73
N ALA A 10 3.17 -13.61 -2.43
CA ALA A 10 4.32 -13.63 -3.34
C ALA A 10 4.12 -14.58 -4.55
N GLU A 11 3.16 -15.48 -4.43
CA GLU A 11 2.96 -16.55 -5.41
C GLU A 11 2.11 -16.12 -6.63
N VAL A 12 1.44 -14.96 -6.52
CA VAL A 12 0.58 -14.45 -7.60
C VAL A 12 1.31 -13.39 -8.39
N GLN A 13 1.90 -13.77 -9.50
CA GLN A 13 2.50 -12.85 -10.45
C GLN A 13 1.71 -12.84 -11.74
N ALA A 14 1.29 -11.64 -12.18
CA ALA A 14 0.71 -11.48 -13.51
C ALA A 14 1.80 -11.67 -14.57
N THR A 15 1.49 -12.47 -15.59
CA THR A 15 2.39 -12.61 -16.74
C THR A 15 2.21 -11.38 -17.65
N PRO A 16 3.27 -10.61 -17.92
CA PRO A 16 3.19 -9.49 -18.85
C PRO A 16 2.73 -9.96 -20.24
N THR A 17 1.95 -9.12 -20.91
CA THR A 17 1.58 -9.32 -22.31
C THR A 17 2.51 -8.48 -23.18
N LEU A 18 3.19 -9.12 -24.12
CA LEU A 18 4.00 -8.41 -25.11
C LEU A 18 3.10 -7.82 -26.20
N VAL A 19 3.16 -6.50 -26.37
CA VAL A 19 2.55 -5.79 -27.49
C VAL A 19 3.63 -4.94 -28.13
N ASP A 20 3.89 -5.18 -29.41
CA ASP A 20 4.95 -4.50 -30.19
C ASP A 20 6.33 -4.51 -29.49
N GLY A 21 6.65 -5.61 -28.81
CA GLY A 21 7.92 -5.81 -28.10
C GLY A 21 8.04 -5.10 -26.76
N LYS A 22 6.99 -4.47 -26.26
CA LYS A 22 6.93 -3.88 -24.92
C LYS A 22 6.13 -4.80 -23.99
N ASP A 23 6.62 -4.96 -22.78
CA ASP A 23 5.88 -5.65 -21.73
C ASP A 23 4.68 -4.79 -21.28
N TYR A 24 3.50 -5.41 -21.28
CA TYR A 24 2.28 -4.77 -20.85
C TYR A 24 1.41 -5.77 -20.08
N SER A 25 1.23 -5.58 -18.80
CA SER A 25 0.56 -6.53 -17.93
C SER A 25 -0.97 -6.37 -17.89
N ALA A 26 -1.49 -5.21 -18.26
CA ALA A 26 -2.93 -4.96 -18.36
C ALA A 26 -3.22 -3.80 -19.30
N PRO A 27 -4.42 -3.72 -19.87
CA PRO A 27 -4.85 -2.62 -20.73
C PRO A 27 -5.24 -1.38 -19.93
N TRP A 28 -4.56 -1.04 -18.97
CA TRP A 28 -4.90 -0.10 -17.96
C TRP A 28 -3.96 1.12 -18.02
N PRO A 29 -4.45 2.35 -17.91
CA PRO A 29 -5.83 2.79 -17.61
C PRO A 29 -6.77 2.91 -18.82
N PHE A 30 -6.51 2.27 -19.88
CA PHE A 30 -7.27 2.37 -21.13
C PHE A 30 -8.19 1.16 -21.31
N GLU A 31 -8.96 1.18 -22.40
CA GLU A 31 -9.74 0.02 -22.81
C GLU A 31 -8.86 -1.22 -23.00
N SER A 32 -9.46 -2.38 -22.79
CA SER A 32 -8.78 -3.66 -22.91
C SER A 32 -8.10 -3.82 -24.27
N ILE A 33 -6.82 -4.19 -24.23
CA ILE A 33 -6.15 -4.73 -25.40
C ILE A 33 -6.78 -6.08 -25.67
N SER A 34 -7.25 -6.29 -26.91
CA SER A 34 -7.74 -7.60 -27.33
C SER A 34 -6.68 -8.64 -27.05
N ASN A 35 -7.03 -9.67 -26.31
CA ASN A 35 -6.14 -10.74 -25.85
C ASN A 35 -5.27 -10.41 -24.61
N ALA A 36 -5.46 -9.28 -23.93
CA ALA A 36 -4.86 -9.09 -22.62
C ALA A 36 -5.43 -10.13 -21.65
N PRO A 37 -4.60 -10.88 -20.93
CA PRO A 37 -5.08 -11.98 -20.10
C PRO A 37 -5.81 -11.49 -18.85
N ILE A 38 -5.55 -10.28 -18.38
CA ILE A 38 -6.05 -9.75 -17.09
C ILE A 38 -6.37 -8.27 -17.22
N ASP A 39 -7.55 -7.87 -16.78
CA ASP A 39 -7.90 -6.48 -16.46
C ASP A 39 -7.86 -6.33 -14.93
N PHE A 40 -6.87 -5.62 -14.42
CA PHE A 40 -6.70 -5.43 -12.98
C PHE A 40 -7.76 -4.55 -12.31
N ARG A 41 -8.62 -3.90 -13.09
CA ARG A 41 -9.82 -3.23 -12.56
C ARG A 41 -10.93 -4.24 -12.25
N ASP A 42 -10.89 -5.41 -12.87
CA ASP A 42 -11.84 -6.48 -12.58
C ASP A 42 -11.42 -7.22 -11.31
N THR A 43 -12.10 -6.90 -10.21
CA THR A 43 -11.93 -7.54 -8.91
C THR A 43 -12.96 -8.62 -8.63
N SER A 44 -13.63 -9.13 -9.66
CA SER A 44 -14.63 -10.22 -9.51
C SER A 44 -13.98 -11.56 -9.13
N SER A 45 -12.72 -11.77 -9.51
CA SER A 45 -11.94 -12.93 -9.09
C SER A 45 -11.37 -12.73 -7.70
N VAL A 46 -11.55 -13.69 -6.81
CA VAL A 46 -11.01 -13.69 -5.44
C VAL A 46 -9.50 -13.51 -5.44
N VAL A 47 -8.79 -14.12 -6.37
CA VAL A 47 -7.33 -14.03 -6.49
C VAL A 47 -6.90 -12.61 -6.81
N CYS A 48 -7.56 -11.94 -7.75
CA CYS A 48 -7.24 -10.56 -8.11
C CYS A 48 -7.68 -9.59 -7.01
N ALA A 49 -8.86 -9.81 -6.42
CA ALA A 49 -9.42 -8.95 -5.39
C ALA A 49 -8.54 -8.83 -4.14
N ASN A 50 -7.87 -9.90 -3.72
CA ASN A 50 -7.03 -9.89 -2.53
C ASN A 50 -5.98 -8.77 -2.52
N CYS A 51 -5.42 -8.43 -3.68
CA CYS A 51 -4.43 -7.35 -3.80
C CYS A 51 -5.06 -6.07 -4.37
N HIS A 52 -5.79 -6.21 -5.47
CA HIS A 52 -6.28 -5.08 -6.25
C HIS A 52 -7.42 -4.30 -5.58
N ALA A 53 -8.20 -4.93 -4.69
CA ALA A 53 -9.18 -4.21 -3.85
C ALA A 53 -8.54 -3.12 -2.98
N THR A 54 -7.24 -3.23 -2.71
CA THR A 54 -6.49 -2.22 -1.95
C THR A 54 -5.59 -1.39 -2.86
N MET A 55 -4.79 -2.04 -3.71
CA MET A 55 -3.79 -1.35 -4.53
C MET A 55 -4.42 -0.36 -5.50
N ASN A 56 -5.54 -0.73 -6.14
CA ASN A 56 -6.20 0.13 -7.11
C ASN A 56 -6.69 1.46 -6.49
N HIS A 57 -6.97 1.48 -5.20
CA HIS A 57 -7.42 2.68 -4.51
C HIS A 57 -6.28 3.61 -4.06
N VAL A 58 -5.06 3.09 -3.91
CA VAL A 58 -3.91 3.84 -3.39
C VAL A 58 -2.88 4.15 -4.46
N ALA A 59 -2.55 3.18 -5.30
CA ALA A 59 -1.49 3.32 -6.30
C ALA A 59 -1.68 4.51 -7.27
N PRO A 60 -2.90 4.82 -7.75
CA PRO A 60 -3.12 5.94 -8.64
C PRO A 60 -2.70 7.30 -8.07
N LEU A 61 -2.74 7.47 -6.75
CA LEU A 61 -2.33 8.73 -6.11
C LEU A 61 -0.86 9.07 -6.36
N PHE A 62 -0.05 8.09 -6.74
CA PHE A 62 1.36 8.28 -7.09
C PHE A 62 1.59 8.48 -8.60
N ALA A 63 0.55 8.39 -9.43
CA ALA A 63 0.67 8.44 -10.89
C ALA A 63 1.14 9.80 -11.45
N ASN A 64 1.11 10.85 -10.62
CA ASN A 64 1.68 12.16 -10.97
C ASN A 64 3.22 12.22 -10.84
N PHE A 65 3.85 11.18 -10.30
CA PHE A 65 5.31 11.08 -10.23
C PHE A 65 5.82 10.21 -11.38
N ASP A 66 6.85 10.69 -12.05
CA ASP A 66 7.56 9.90 -13.05
C ASP A 66 8.57 8.92 -12.43
N ALA A 67 9.32 8.23 -13.27
CA ALA A 67 10.33 7.24 -12.83
C ALA A 67 11.47 7.86 -12.03
N ASP A 68 11.73 9.16 -12.20
CA ASP A 68 12.75 9.93 -11.48
C ASP A 68 12.18 10.56 -10.19
N GLY A 69 10.90 10.35 -9.90
CA GLY A 69 10.21 10.91 -8.75
C GLY A 69 9.83 12.39 -8.91
N MET A 70 9.87 12.90 -10.13
CA MET A 70 9.50 14.29 -10.41
C MET A 70 7.99 14.41 -10.57
N TRP A 71 7.41 15.43 -9.92
CA TRP A 71 5.99 15.70 -9.99
C TRP A 71 5.59 16.35 -11.32
N SER A 72 4.49 15.87 -11.90
CA SER A 72 3.81 16.48 -13.04
C SER A 72 2.32 16.70 -12.73
N ASN A 73 1.77 17.84 -13.15
CA ASN A 73 0.32 18.09 -13.04
C ASN A 73 -0.49 17.28 -14.06
N SER A 74 0.16 16.67 -15.05
CA SER A 74 -0.47 15.85 -16.08
C SER A 74 0.07 14.43 -15.98
N ILE A 75 -0.81 13.49 -15.78
CA ILE A 75 -0.44 12.08 -15.76
C ILE A 75 -0.25 11.61 -17.19
N GLN A 76 0.98 11.21 -17.51
CA GLN A 76 1.34 10.69 -18.82
C GLN A 76 1.63 9.19 -18.69
N VAL A 77 0.97 8.38 -19.49
CA VAL A 77 1.15 6.93 -19.47
C VAL A 77 1.60 6.44 -20.83
N GLU A 78 2.73 5.74 -20.84
CA GLU A 78 3.15 4.99 -22.03
C GLU A 78 2.26 3.78 -22.21
N THR A 79 1.79 3.58 -23.43
CA THR A 79 0.96 2.45 -23.80
C THR A 79 1.34 1.94 -25.18
N PRO A 80 1.28 0.62 -25.43
CA PRO A 80 1.47 0.09 -26.78
C PRO A 80 0.36 0.48 -27.76
N LEU A 81 -0.74 1.05 -27.27
CA LEU A 81 -1.87 1.48 -28.10
C LEU A 81 -1.66 2.82 -28.79
N ALA A 82 -0.65 3.60 -28.35
CA ALA A 82 -0.36 4.91 -28.91
C ALA A 82 1.16 5.09 -29.10
N PRO A 83 1.58 5.82 -30.15
CA PRO A 83 3.01 6.07 -30.44
C PRO A 83 3.67 7.06 -29.45
N THR A 84 2.87 7.79 -28.69
CA THR A 84 3.32 8.78 -27.70
C THR A 84 2.55 8.57 -26.41
N PRO A 85 3.09 9.00 -25.24
CA PRO A 85 2.39 8.92 -23.97
C PRO A 85 1.02 9.59 -24.05
N VAL A 86 0.04 9.01 -23.40
CA VAL A 86 -1.36 9.47 -23.38
C VAL A 86 -1.67 10.08 -22.02
N THR A 87 -2.34 11.24 -22.05
CA THR A 87 -2.84 11.87 -20.83
C THR A 87 -4.00 11.07 -20.24
N THR A 88 -3.98 10.84 -18.95
CA THR A 88 -5.00 10.09 -18.23
C THR A 88 -5.40 10.78 -16.92
N GLU A 89 -6.43 10.24 -16.27
CA GLU A 89 -6.96 10.72 -14.99
C GLU A 89 -6.96 9.61 -13.95
N LEU A 90 -6.92 9.95 -12.67
CA LEU A 90 -6.90 8.96 -11.57
C LEU A 90 -8.05 7.97 -11.64
N GLY A 91 -9.24 8.43 -12.01
CA GLY A 91 -10.43 7.58 -12.12
C GLY A 91 -10.32 6.45 -13.12
N HIS A 92 -9.41 6.54 -14.11
CA HIS A 92 -9.20 5.46 -15.08
C HIS A 92 -8.58 4.20 -14.45
N TRP A 93 -7.99 4.34 -13.28
CA TRP A 93 -7.38 3.24 -12.55
C TRP A 93 -8.33 2.50 -11.61
N LEU A 94 -9.57 2.88 -11.56
CA LEU A 94 -10.52 2.33 -10.63
C LEU A 94 -11.68 1.63 -11.36
N PRO A 95 -12.30 0.65 -10.74
CA PRO A 95 -13.59 0.17 -11.19
C PRO A 95 -14.59 1.33 -11.27
N ALA A 96 -15.55 1.23 -12.19
CA ALA A 96 -16.54 2.26 -12.38
C ALA A 96 -17.29 2.61 -11.07
N GLY A 97 -17.36 3.89 -10.75
CA GLY A 97 -18.04 4.40 -9.56
C GLY A 97 -17.26 4.28 -8.25
N GLN A 98 -15.97 3.92 -8.32
CA GLN A 98 -15.09 3.91 -7.15
C GLN A 98 -14.13 5.10 -7.17
N ASN A 99 -13.68 5.52 -5.98
CA ASN A 99 -12.74 6.62 -5.76
C ASN A 99 -11.45 6.11 -5.13
N THR A 100 -10.38 6.90 -5.23
CA THR A 100 -9.15 6.65 -4.46
C THR A 100 -9.46 6.69 -2.98
N ALA A 101 -8.90 5.74 -2.24
CA ALA A 101 -9.23 5.56 -0.83
C ALA A 101 -8.08 4.91 -0.05
N TRP A 102 -7.96 5.26 1.22
CA TRP A 102 -7.27 4.45 2.21
C TRP A 102 -8.13 3.24 2.58
N ARG A 103 -7.59 2.30 3.30
CA ARG A 103 -8.29 1.06 3.72
C ARG A 103 -9.68 1.34 4.31
N PHE A 104 -10.58 0.37 4.21
CA PHE A 104 -11.97 0.46 4.64
C PHE A 104 -12.81 1.56 3.97
N GLY A 105 -12.41 2.00 2.76
CA GLY A 105 -13.17 2.96 1.98
C GLY A 105 -13.08 4.41 2.50
N VAL A 106 -12.04 4.76 3.26
CA VAL A 106 -11.77 6.16 3.62
C VAL A 106 -11.30 6.89 2.38
N GLU A 107 -12.20 7.67 1.75
CA GLU A 107 -11.91 8.39 0.51
C GLU A 107 -10.77 9.41 0.71
N VAL A 108 -9.83 9.42 -0.24
CA VAL A 108 -8.70 10.34 -0.27
C VAL A 108 -8.49 10.86 -1.69
N ALA A 109 -8.45 12.17 -1.86
CA ALA A 109 -8.37 12.79 -3.17
C ALA A 109 -6.93 12.96 -3.68
N ASP A 110 -5.95 12.97 -2.79
CA ASP A 110 -4.54 13.26 -3.08
C ASP A 110 -3.60 12.64 -2.02
N LEU A 111 -2.29 12.76 -2.22
CA LEU A 111 -1.29 12.25 -1.29
C LEU A 111 -1.30 12.91 0.09
N PRO A 112 -1.52 14.23 0.23
CA PRO A 112 -1.73 14.85 1.55
C PRO A 112 -2.91 14.24 2.31
N ALA A 113 -4.04 14.04 1.65
CA ALA A 113 -5.22 13.40 2.24
C ALA A 113 -4.93 11.93 2.61
N LEU A 114 -4.20 11.20 1.76
CA LEU A 114 -3.75 9.85 2.07
C LEU A 114 -2.86 9.85 3.33
N GLY A 115 -1.90 10.76 3.43
CA GLY A 115 -1.05 10.89 4.62
C GLY A 115 -1.84 11.15 5.90
N GLN A 116 -2.88 11.99 5.83
CA GLN A 116 -3.77 12.26 6.96
C GLN A 116 -4.60 11.02 7.33
N ALA A 117 -5.13 10.30 6.34
CA ALA A 117 -5.89 9.08 6.58
C ALA A 117 -5.03 7.96 7.22
N ILE A 118 -3.78 7.82 6.77
CA ILE A 118 -2.79 6.91 7.37
C ILE A 118 -2.51 7.30 8.82
N ALA A 119 -2.26 8.58 9.09
CA ALA A 119 -1.96 9.07 10.43
C ALA A 119 -3.14 8.96 11.41
N ALA A 120 -4.36 8.99 10.89
CA ALA A 120 -5.57 8.85 11.68
C ALA A 120 -6.00 7.39 11.92
N ASP A 121 -5.35 6.43 11.27
CA ASP A 121 -5.69 5.01 11.41
C ASP A 121 -4.97 4.38 12.61
N PRO A 122 -5.66 4.02 13.70
CA PRO A 122 -5.03 3.46 14.89
C PRO A 122 -4.30 2.14 14.62
N MET A 123 -4.73 1.38 13.63
CA MET A 123 -4.02 0.14 13.27
C MET A 123 -2.63 0.40 12.68
N VAL A 124 -2.37 1.59 12.15
CA VAL A 124 -1.03 1.98 11.68
C VAL A 124 -0.09 2.17 12.86
N ALA A 125 -0.54 2.86 13.91
CA ALA A 125 0.24 3.04 15.12
C ALA A 125 0.55 1.70 15.80
N GLU A 126 -0.46 0.86 15.98
CA GLU A 126 -0.32 -0.50 16.51
C GLU A 126 0.69 -1.32 15.70
N CYS A 127 0.55 -1.31 14.37
CA CYS A 127 1.44 -2.01 13.46
C CYS A 127 2.89 -1.55 13.61
N LEU A 128 3.14 -0.25 13.61
CA LEU A 128 4.49 0.30 13.73
C LEU A 128 5.14 -0.06 15.07
N VAL A 129 4.39 0.02 16.17
CA VAL A 129 4.90 -0.34 17.50
C VAL A 129 5.19 -1.84 17.59
N ALA A 130 4.31 -2.68 17.08
CA ALA A 130 4.53 -4.12 17.08
C ALA A 130 5.76 -4.53 16.27
N ARG A 131 6.00 -3.88 15.13
CA ARG A 131 7.22 -4.07 14.34
C ARG A 131 8.47 -3.60 15.09
N MET A 132 8.41 -2.45 15.78
CA MET A 132 9.52 -1.98 16.62
C MET A 132 9.82 -2.95 17.76
N TRP A 133 8.78 -3.55 18.37
CA TRP A 133 8.94 -4.59 19.39
C TRP A 133 9.72 -5.79 18.86
N ASN A 134 9.28 -6.34 17.74
CA ASN A 134 9.96 -7.49 17.12
C ASN A 134 11.38 -7.13 16.67
N PHE A 135 11.59 -5.94 16.12
CA PHE A 135 12.92 -5.45 15.78
C PHE A 135 13.84 -5.39 17.01
N ALA A 136 13.35 -4.84 18.14
CA ALA A 136 14.12 -4.75 19.37
C ALA A 136 14.51 -6.13 19.91
N LEU A 137 13.65 -7.14 19.75
CA LEU A 137 13.89 -8.53 20.16
C LEU A 137 14.63 -9.37 19.10
N SER A 138 15.08 -8.78 18.01
CA SER A 138 15.67 -9.50 16.87
C SER A 138 14.80 -10.64 16.33
N LYS A 139 13.48 -10.47 16.40
CA LYS A 139 12.50 -11.39 15.82
C LYS A 139 12.20 -11.00 14.36
N GLU A 140 11.61 -11.93 13.63
CA GLU A 140 11.12 -11.67 12.28
C GLU A 140 10.06 -10.56 12.26
N ASP A 141 9.93 -9.88 11.12
CA ASP A 141 8.91 -8.86 10.94
C ASP A 141 7.51 -9.48 11.05
N ILE A 142 6.61 -8.78 11.73
CA ILE A 142 5.24 -9.26 12.00
C ILE A 142 4.30 -9.18 10.82
N VAL A 143 4.80 -8.84 9.64
CA VAL A 143 3.98 -8.79 8.43
C VAL A 143 3.27 -10.14 8.25
N ASN A 144 1.93 -10.11 8.29
CA ASN A 144 1.01 -11.26 8.28
C ASN A 144 0.88 -12.07 9.58
N ASP A 145 1.68 -11.82 10.60
CA ASP A 145 1.57 -12.56 11.86
C ASP A 145 1.64 -11.64 13.09
N ARG A 146 0.65 -10.75 13.20
CA ARG A 146 0.52 -9.84 14.35
C ARG A 146 0.25 -10.58 15.67
N ALA A 147 -0.24 -11.81 15.61
CA ALA A 147 -0.50 -12.62 16.79
C ALA A 147 0.78 -13.01 17.56
N THR A 148 1.95 -12.84 16.93
CA THR A 148 3.25 -13.09 17.62
C THR A 148 3.59 -12.05 18.66
N VAL A 149 2.92 -10.89 18.66
CA VAL A 149 3.12 -9.83 19.64
C VAL A 149 1.85 -9.64 20.46
N PRO A 150 1.85 -10.01 21.76
CA PRO A 150 0.69 -9.81 22.60
C PRO A 150 0.30 -8.34 22.69
N TYR A 151 -0.97 -8.04 22.42
CA TYR A 151 -1.48 -6.66 22.42
C TYR A 151 -1.25 -5.98 23.77
N GLU A 152 -1.49 -6.70 24.86
CA GLU A 152 -1.35 -6.20 26.22
C GLU A 152 0.07 -5.70 26.54
N VAL A 153 1.08 -6.26 25.85
CA VAL A 153 2.48 -5.87 26.02
C VAL A 153 2.79 -4.57 25.28
N ILE A 154 2.21 -4.39 24.08
CA ILE A 154 2.51 -3.24 23.24
C ILE A 154 1.57 -2.05 23.44
N ASP A 155 0.37 -2.27 23.98
CA ASP A 155 -0.66 -1.23 24.15
C ASP A 155 -0.15 0.05 24.85
N PRO A 156 0.63 0.00 25.95
CA PRO A 156 1.19 1.19 26.58
C PRO A 156 2.11 2.00 25.64
N PHE A 157 2.85 1.31 24.77
CA PHE A 157 3.74 1.96 23.81
C PHE A 157 2.96 2.54 22.64
N VAL A 158 1.89 1.87 22.17
CA VAL A 158 0.97 2.39 21.16
C VAL A 158 0.34 3.69 21.63
N TYR A 159 -0.21 3.71 22.84
CA TYR A 159 -0.82 4.90 23.42
C TYR A 159 0.14 6.09 23.53
N GLU A 160 1.40 5.86 23.92
CA GLU A 160 2.40 6.92 23.98
C GLU A 160 2.88 7.34 22.57
N PHE A 161 2.99 6.40 21.64
CA PHE A 161 3.39 6.67 20.26
C PHE A 161 2.39 7.55 19.54
N GLU A 162 1.10 7.30 19.69
CA GLU A 162 0.04 8.10 19.06
C GLU A 162 0.03 9.59 19.46
N LYS A 163 0.65 9.93 20.58
CA LYS A 163 0.77 11.34 21.02
C LYS A 163 1.83 12.12 20.27
N THR A 164 2.87 11.46 19.82
CA THR A 164 4.09 12.13 19.31
C THR A 164 4.54 11.63 17.95
N TYR A 165 4.19 10.42 17.58
CA TYR A 165 4.71 9.68 16.42
C TYR A 165 6.26 9.64 16.36
N ASP A 166 6.92 9.73 17.53
CA ASP A 166 8.38 9.65 17.63
C ASP A 166 8.84 8.19 17.76
N LEU A 167 9.23 7.62 16.62
CA LEU A 167 9.73 6.24 16.51
C LEU A 167 10.98 6.02 17.39
N LYS A 168 11.87 7.00 17.47
CA LYS A 168 13.13 6.86 18.20
C LYS A 168 12.90 6.83 19.72
N ASP A 169 12.00 7.67 20.20
CA ASP A 169 11.62 7.69 21.61
C ASP A 169 10.86 6.41 21.99
N THR A 170 9.95 5.96 21.14
CA THR A 170 9.20 4.72 21.35
C THR A 170 10.13 3.51 21.42
N LEU A 171 11.06 3.38 20.48
CA LEU A 171 12.04 2.29 20.51
C LEU A 171 12.90 2.34 21.80
N ARG A 172 13.29 3.53 22.25
CA ARG A 172 14.03 3.70 23.50
C ARG A 172 13.21 3.27 24.73
N LYS A 173 11.91 3.56 24.74
CA LYS A 173 10.98 3.14 25.79
C LYS A 173 10.82 1.62 25.81
N ILE A 174 10.64 1.01 24.63
CA ILE A 174 10.59 -0.46 24.49
C ILE A 174 11.84 -1.10 25.10
N MET A 175 13.03 -0.68 24.67
CA MET A 175 14.30 -1.26 25.12
C MET A 175 14.58 -1.06 26.62
N ARG A 176 13.86 -0.18 27.30
CA ARG A 176 13.99 0.09 28.74
C ARG A 176 12.84 -0.49 29.56
N SER A 177 11.85 -1.08 28.93
CA SER A 177 10.72 -1.67 29.64
C SER A 177 11.12 -2.92 30.41
N GLU A 178 10.39 -3.22 31.47
CA GLU A 178 10.59 -4.45 32.25
C GLU A 178 10.31 -5.68 31.37
N ASP A 179 9.31 -5.62 30.51
CA ASP A 179 8.97 -6.69 29.60
C ASP A 179 10.11 -7.03 28.63
N PHE A 180 10.88 -6.02 28.20
CA PHE A 180 12.04 -6.23 27.33
C PHE A 180 13.25 -6.83 28.07
N VAL A 181 13.51 -6.38 29.29
CA VAL A 181 14.70 -6.82 30.05
C VAL A 181 14.51 -8.11 30.83
N SER A 182 13.27 -8.61 30.90
CA SER A 182 12.92 -9.85 31.59
C SER A 182 12.97 -11.10 30.70
N PHE A 183 13.32 -10.94 29.45
CA PHE A 183 13.48 -12.02 28.48
C PHE A 183 14.84 -12.68 28.55
#